data_716ad6501c622dcc5e0be406ebc278d2
#
_entry.id   716ad6501c622dcc5e0be406ebc278d2
#
_cell.length_a   1.000
_cell.length_b   1.000
_cell.length_c   1.000
_cell.angle_alpha   90.00
_cell.angle_beta   90.00
_cell.angle_gamma   90.00
#
_symmetry.space_group_name_H-M   'P 1'
#
loop_
_entity.id
_entity.type
_entity.pdbx_description
1 polymer ?
#
loop_
_entity_poly.entity_id
_entity_poly.type
_entity_poly.pdbx_seq_one_letter_code
_entity_poly.pdbx_strand_id
1 'polypeptide(L)'
;MRVALAQMLILDPKIMLMDEPFSALDIQTRQLMENELLQLWEADKKSVLFITHDLEEAISLSDRVIVLAAGPGTHPIGEFIIDLPRPRDVAEIRMTPRFLQLHEQIWSAMKEEVLKGYQQTKNKLVV
;
A
#
# COMPACT_ATOMS: atom_id res chain seq x y z
N MET A 1 14.68 9.29 -4.40
CA MET A 1 13.25 8.95 -4.49
C MET A 1 12.47 9.96 -5.32
N ARG A 2 12.50 11.24 -4.99
CA ARG A 2 11.83 12.30 -5.76
C ARG A 2 12.27 12.34 -7.23
N VAL A 3 13.57 12.24 -7.47
CA VAL A 3 14.13 12.28 -8.83
C VAL A 3 13.62 11.10 -9.65
N ALA A 4 13.54 9.90 -9.06
CA ALA A 4 13.05 8.72 -9.74
C ALA A 4 11.57 8.85 -10.11
N LEU A 5 10.72 9.36 -9.20
CA LEU A 5 9.30 9.62 -9.49
C LEU A 5 9.14 10.63 -10.62
N ALA A 6 9.89 11.74 -10.59
CA ALA A 6 9.84 12.76 -11.63
C ALA A 6 10.24 12.19 -12.99
N GLN A 7 11.29 11.37 -13.05
CA GLN A 7 11.73 10.73 -14.29
C GLN A 7 10.67 9.80 -14.85
N MET A 8 10.01 9.01 -14.00
CA MET A 8 8.93 8.12 -14.43
C MET A 8 7.75 8.88 -15.02
N LEU A 9 7.39 10.02 -14.44
CA LEU A 9 6.29 10.87 -14.92
C LEU A 9 6.64 11.59 -16.22
N ILE A 10 7.89 12.02 -16.38
CA ILE A 10 8.37 12.66 -17.62
C ILE A 10 8.30 11.69 -18.80
N LEU A 11 8.57 10.40 -18.58
CA LEU A 11 8.46 9.38 -19.62
C LEU A 11 7.01 9.06 -20.02
N ASP A 12 6.04 9.57 -19.25
CA ASP A 12 4.60 9.45 -19.51
C ASP A 12 4.12 8.00 -19.73
N PRO A 13 4.42 7.08 -18.78
CA PRO A 13 3.96 5.69 -18.91
C PRO A 13 2.45 5.61 -18.71
N LYS A 14 1.80 4.65 -19.39
CA LYS A 14 0.36 4.38 -19.20
C LYS A 14 0.08 3.67 -17.87
N ILE A 15 0.98 2.81 -17.45
CA ILE A 15 0.91 2.06 -16.19
C ILE A 15 2.23 2.26 -15.45
N MET A 16 2.14 2.60 -14.17
CA MET A 16 3.30 2.72 -13.29
C MET A 16 3.31 1.59 -12.29
N LEU A 17 4.45 0.91 -12.20
CA LEU A 17 4.69 -0.11 -11.16
C LEU A 17 5.62 0.47 -10.11
N MET A 18 5.18 0.47 -8.85
CA MET A 18 5.96 0.94 -7.70
C MET A 18 6.06 -0.17 -6.67
N ASP A 19 7.29 -0.61 -6.40
CA ASP A 19 7.57 -1.70 -5.46
C ASP A 19 8.24 -1.12 -4.21
N GLU A 20 7.46 -0.99 -3.14
CA GLU A 20 7.88 -0.47 -1.84
C GLU A 20 8.72 0.82 -1.93
N PRO A 21 8.22 1.85 -2.66
CA PRO A 21 9.06 3.00 -3.00
C PRO A 21 9.45 3.85 -1.80
N PHE A 22 8.71 3.76 -0.68
CA PHE A 22 8.94 4.61 0.50
C PHE A 22 9.41 3.82 1.72
N SER A 23 9.74 2.55 1.57
CA SER A 23 10.06 1.65 2.70
C SER A 23 11.30 2.07 3.48
N ALA A 24 12.26 2.71 2.84
CA ALA A 24 13.51 3.15 3.47
C ALA A 24 13.43 4.52 4.15
N LEU A 25 12.30 5.21 4.04
CA LEU A 25 12.12 6.56 4.58
C LEU A 25 11.58 6.52 6.01
N ASP A 26 11.93 7.54 6.81
CA ASP A 26 11.32 7.73 8.11
C ASP A 26 9.83 8.12 7.97
N ILE A 27 9.08 8.06 9.08
CA ILE A 27 7.63 8.26 9.07
C ILE A 27 7.23 9.62 8.51
N GLN A 28 7.91 10.69 8.91
CA GLN A 28 7.55 12.05 8.47
C GLN A 28 7.85 12.27 7.01
N THR A 29 9.04 11.87 6.57
CA THR A 29 9.43 11.97 5.16
C THR A 29 8.53 11.11 4.28
N ARG A 30 8.18 9.92 4.77
CA ARG A 30 7.27 9.02 4.05
C ARG A 30 5.90 9.67 3.83
N GLN A 31 5.30 10.29 4.84
CA GLN A 31 4.02 10.98 4.70
C GLN A 31 4.08 12.12 3.68
N LEU A 32 5.15 12.89 3.69
CA LEU A 32 5.35 13.96 2.71
C LEU A 32 5.43 13.42 1.29
N MET A 33 6.16 12.32 1.10
CA MET A 33 6.32 11.70 -0.22
C MET A 33 5.04 11.04 -0.69
N GLU A 34 4.29 10.42 0.21
CA GLU A 34 2.98 9.84 -0.10
C GLU A 34 2.01 10.93 -0.57
N ASN A 35 1.95 12.07 0.12
CA ASN A 35 1.13 13.21 -0.30
C ASN A 35 1.56 13.78 -1.65
N GLU A 36 2.86 13.85 -1.89
CA GLU A 36 3.40 14.30 -3.18
C GLU A 36 2.96 13.37 -4.32
N LEU A 37 3.03 12.07 -4.09
CA LEU A 37 2.57 11.07 -5.06
C LEU A 37 1.08 11.24 -5.36
N LEU A 38 0.25 11.47 -4.34
CA LEU A 38 -1.17 11.70 -4.52
C LEU A 38 -1.45 12.95 -5.36
N GLN A 39 -0.72 14.03 -5.14
CA GLN A 39 -0.86 15.27 -5.92
C GLN A 39 -0.47 15.07 -7.38
N LEU A 40 0.62 14.35 -7.62
CA LEU A 40 1.08 14.04 -8.97
C LEU A 40 0.05 13.16 -9.70
N TRP A 41 -0.52 12.19 -9.00
CA TRP A 41 -1.55 11.32 -9.58
C TRP A 41 -2.82 12.11 -9.91
N GLU A 42 -3.25 13.04 -9.06
CA GLU A 42 -4.42 13.88 -9.34
C GLU A 42 -4.24 14.74 -10.60
N ALA A 43 -3.02 15.17 -10.88
CA ALA A 43 -2.73 15.96 -12.08
C ALA A 43 -2.82 15.14 -13.37
N ASP A 44 -2.50 13.85 -13.31
CA ASP A 44 -2.51 12.96 -14.47
C ASP A 44 -2.83 11.53 -14.00
N LYS A 45 -4.10 11.20 -13.97
CA LYS A 45 -4.64 9.97 -13.36
C LYS A 45 -4.27 8.71 -14.13
N LYS A 46 -3.03 8.31 -14.04
CA LYS A 46 -2.53 7.06 -14.62
C LYS A 46 -2.90 5.86 -13.76
N SER A 47 -2.86 4.68 -14.37
CA SER A 47 -2.98 3.42 -13.61
C SER A 47 -1.68 3.16 -12.87
N VAL A 48 -1.77 2.91 -11.56
CA VAL A 48 -0.62 2.62 -10.71
C VAL A 48 -0.82 1.29 -10.01
N LEU A 49 0.17 0.41 -10.11
CA LEU A 49 0.26 -0.80 -9.28
C LEU A 49 1.31 -0.52 -8.20
N PHE A 50 0.86 -0.48 -6.96
CA PHE A 50 1.68 -0.12 -5.82
C PHE A 50 1.83 -1.32 -4.89
N ILE A 51 3.06 -1.76 -4.68
CA ILE A 51 3.37 -2.91 -3.81
C ILE A 51 3.94 -2.40 -2.50
N THR A 52 3.34 -2.80 -1.39
CA THR A 52 3.78 -2.43 -0.05
C THR A 52 3.37 -3.49 0.96
N HIS A 53 4.12 -3.58 2.06
CA HIS A 53 3.72 -4.39 3.22
C HIS A 53 3.14 -3.49 4.34
N ASP A 54 3.01 -2.19 4.11
CA ASP A 54 2.44 -1.23 5.05
C ASP A 54 0.96 -1.02 4.71
N LEU A 55 0.09 -1.52 5.59
CA LEU A 55 -1.35 -1.47 5.39
C LEU A 55 -1.89 -0.03 5.37
N GLU A 56 -1.37 0.84 6.22
CA GLU A 56 -1.80 2.25 6.23
C GLU A 56 -1.49 2.94 4.91
N GLU A 57 -0.34 2.65 4.34
CA GLU A 57 0.08 3.17 3.04
C GLU A 57 -0.85 2.66 1.94
N ALA A 58 -1.12 1.35 1.93
CA ALA A 58 -2.01 0.74 0.94
C ALA A 58 -3.41 1.40 0.95
N ILE A 59 -4.00 1.58 2.13
CA ILE A 59 -5.33 2.20 2.26
C ILE A 59 -5.30 3.68 1.88
N SER A 60 -4.26 4.39 2.29
CA SER A 60 -4.16 5.83 2.06
C SER A 60 -4.04 6.18 0.58
N LEU A 61 -3.34 5.37 -0.20
CA LEU A 61 -2.98 5.71 -1.57
C LEU A 61 -3.90 5.12 -2.62
N SER A 62 -4.48 3.95 -2.37
CA SER A 62 -5.11 3.15 -3.43
C SER A 62 -6.62 3.34 -3.53
N ASP A 63 -7.17 2.94 -4.67
CA ASP A 63 -8.61 2.77 -4.86
C ASP A 63 -9.04 1.34 -4.53
N ARG A 64 -8.10 0.40 -4.57
CA ARG A 64 -8.35 -1.01 -4.35
C ARG A 64 -7.12 -1.67 -3.74
N VAL A 65 -7.33 -2.43 -2.67
CA VAL A 65 -6.27 -3.19 -2.01
C VAL A 65 -6.49 -4.68 -2.25
N ILE A 66 -5.45 -5.36 -2.70
CA ILE A 66 -5.45 -6.81 -2.87
C ILE A 66 -4.45 -7.40 -1.88
N VAL A 67 -4.92 -8.29 -1.03
CA VAL A 67 -4.08 -8.99 -0.05
C VAL A 67 -3.62 -10.30 -0.65
N LEU A 68 -2.32 -10.56 -0.54
CA LEU A 68 -1.70 -11.78 -1.07
C LEU A 68 -1.43 -12.79 0.06
N ALA A 69 -1.55 -14.07 -0.28
CA ALA A 69 -1.26 -15.16 0.64
C ALA A 69 0.24 -15.22 0.98
N ALA A 70 0.55 -15.71 2.19
CA ALA A 70 1.91 -15.97 2.62
C ALA A 70 2.46 -17.26 1.99
N GLY A 71 3.79 -17.31 1.84
CA GLY A 71 4.52 -18.52 1.46
C GLY A 71 4.64 -18.76 -0.05
N PRO A 72 5.18 -19.91 -0.46
CA PRO A 72 5.32 -20.23 -1.87
C PRO A 72 3.96 -20.41 -2.54
N GLY A 73 3.85 -20.01 -3.81
CA GLY A 73 2.59 -20.05 -4.52
C GLY A 73 1.64 -18.95 -4.07
N THR A 74 2.15 -17.74 -3.86
CA THR A 74 1.37 -16.57 -3.48
C THR A 74 0.20 -16.34 -4.42
N HIS A 75 -0.99 -16.11 -3.86
CA HIS A 75 -2.21 -15.85 -4.61
C HIS A 75 -3.08 -14.83 -3.85
N PRO A 76 -3.98 -14.12 -4.53
CA PRO A 76 -4.89 -13.19 -3.85
C PRO A 76 -5.84 -13.93 -2.91
N ILE A 77 -5.99 -13.40 -1.69
CA ILE A 77 -6.90 -13.95 -0.67
C ILE A 77 -8.05 -12.99 -0.34
N GLY A 78 -7.96 -11.75 -0.75
CA GLY A 78 -9.00 -10.77 -0.53
C GLY A 78 -8.81 -9.53 -1.37
N GLU A 79 -9.91 -8.89 -1.73
CA GLU A 79 -9.94 -7.63 -2.45
C GLU A 79 -10.87 -6.66 -1.72
N PHE A 80 -10.39 -5.43 -1.52
CA PHE A 80 -11.09 -4.42 -0.76
C PHE A 80 -11.15 -3.11 -1.55
N ILE A 81 -12.35 -2.57 -1.71
CA ILE A 81 -12.54 -1.27 -2.35
C ILE A 81 -12.30 -0.18 -1.30
N ILE A 82 -11.47 0.78 -1.65
CA ILE A 82 -11.13 1.90 -0.78
C ILE A 82 -11.97 3.10 -1.22
N ASP A 83 -13.08 3.32 -0.54
CA ASP A 83 -14.06 4.35 -0.87
C ASP A 83 -13.81 5.68 -0.17
N LEU A 84 -12.57 5.94 0.20
CA LEU A 84 -12.18 7.22 0.80
C LEU A 84 -12.19 8.31 -0.28
N PRO A 85 -12.77 9.49 0.02
CA PRO A 85 -12.87 10.55 -0.98
C PRO A 85 -11.50 11.10 -1.39
N ARG A 86 -11.42 11.55 -2.62
CA ARG A 86 -10.24 12.23 -3.16
C ARG A 86 -10.58 13.71 -3.43
N PRO A 87 -9.62 14.62 -3.41
CA PRO A 87 -8.19 14.41 -3.08
C PRO A 87 -7.98 14.06 -1.61
N ARG A 88 -6.90 13.31 -1.33
CA ARG A 88 -6.60 12.83 0.02
C ARG A 88 -5.34 13.49 0.55
N ASP A 89 -5.32 13.74 1.87
CA ASP A 89 -4.12 14.00 2.65
C ASP A 89 -3.92 12.83 3.60
N VAL A 90 -2.73 12.19 3.59
CA VAL A 90 -2.51 10.95 4.34
C VAL A 90 -2.63 11.14 5.85
N ALA A 91 -2.19 12.27 6.39
CA ALA A 91 -2.30 12.53 7.82
C ALA A 91 -3.76 12.70 8.25
N GLU A 92 -4.55 13.44 7.47
CA GLU A 92 -5.96 13.69 7.76
C GLU A 92 -6.81 12.43 7.59
N ILE A 93 -6.60 11.71 6.49
CA ILE A 93 -7.43 10.55 6.15
C ILE A 93 -7.27 9.41 7.16
N ARG A 94 -6.07 9.26 7.74
CA ARG A 94 -5.78 8.23 8.74
C ARG A 94 -6.49 8.47 10.07
N MET A 95 -7.03 9.67 10.28
CA MET A 95 -7.79 10.02 11.49
C MET A 95 -9.30 9.89 11.30
N THR A 96 -9.77 9.47 10.13
CA THR A 96 -11.20 9.34 9.85
C THR A 96 -11.75 7.99 10.33
N PRO A 97 -13.03 7.92 10.75
CA PRO A 97 -13.64 6.63 11.14
C PRO A 97 -13.66 5.61 10.01
N ARG A 98 -13.88 6.05 8.77
CA ARG A 98 -13.90 5.13 7.62
C ARG A 98 -12.56 4.48 7.37
N PHE A 99 -11.47 5.22 7.53
CA PHE A 99 -10.12 4.66 7.43
C PHE A 99 -9.91 3.55 8.47
N LEU A 100 -10.31 3.79 9.70
CA LEU A 100 -10.18 2.80 10.78
C LEU A 100 -11.00 1.54 10.51
N GLN A 101 -12.21 1.69 9.96
CA GLN A 101 -13.04 0.55 9.56
C GLN A 101 -12.37 -0.29 8.49
N LEU A 102 -11.86 0.34 7.45
CA LEU A 102 -11.13 -0.33 6.37
C LEU A 102 -9.89 -1.04 6.89
N HIS A 103 -9.14 -0.36 7.75
CA HIS A 103 -7.93 -0.93 8.38
C HIS A 103 -8.27 -2.20 9.16
N GLU A 104 -9.33 -2.16 9.96
CA GLU A 104 -9.76 -3.31 10.74
C GLU A 104 -10.19 -4.48 9.86
N GLN A 105 -10.99 -4.22 8.83
CA GLN A 105 -11.45 -5.24 7.89
C GLN A 105 -10.30 -5.94 7.19
N ILE A 106 -9.38 -5.16 6.65
CA ILE A 106 -8.23 -5.69 5.90
C ILE A 106 -7.26 -6.40 6.84
N TRP A 107 -6.99 -5.82 8.00
CA TRP A 107 -6.13 -6.44 9.01
C TRP A 107 -6.66 -7.79 9.45
N SER A 108 -7.97 -7.93 9.65
CA SER A 108 -8.58 -9.21 10.03
C SER A 108 -8.35 -10.29 8.97
N ALA A 109 -8.40 -9.91 7.68
CA ALA A 109 -8.09 -10.85 6.60
C ALA A 109 -6.60 -11.19 6.54
N MET A 110 -5.73 -10.22 6.78
CA MET A 110 -4.27 -10.41 6.76
C MET A 110 -3.76 -11.21 7.95
N LYS A 111 -4.40 -11.07 9.10
CA LYS A 111 -3.93 -11.62 10.38
C LYS A 111 -3.69 -13.12 10.29
N GLU A 112 -4.61 -13.85 9.69
CA GLU A 112 -4.47 -15.30 9.53
C GLU A 112 -3.24 -15.65 8.68
N GLU A 113 -3.00 -14.92 7.61
CA GLU A 113 -1.87 -15.14 6.72
C GLU A 113 -0.53 -14.81 7.39
N VAL A 114 -0.50 -13.74 8.20
CA VAL A 114 0.69 -13.39 8.99
C VAL A 114 1.02 -14.50 9.98
N LEU A 115 0.00 -15.04 10.67
CA LEU A 115 0.19 -16.13 11.62
C LEU A 115 0.65 -17.43 10.93
N LYS A 116 0.12 -17.75 9.75
CA LYS A 116 0.56 -18.90 8.96
C LYS A 116 2.03 -18.76 8.57
N GLY A 117 2.44 -17.58 8.10
CA GLY A 117 3.83 -17.32 7.75
C GLY A 117 4.77 -17.47 8.94
N TYR A 118 4.37 -16.97 10.11
CA TYR A 118 5.13 -17.11 11.35
C TYR A 118 5.28 -18.59 11.76
N GLN A 119 4.19 -19.34 11.72
CA GLN A 119 4.21 -20.77 12.07
C GLN A 119 5.10 -21.58 11.13
N GLN A 120 5.05 -21.31 9.83
CA GLN A 120 5.92 -21.95 8.85
C GLN A 120 7.41 -21.70 9.16
N THR A 121 7.75 -20.45 9.49
CA THR A 121 9.11 -20.08 9.87
C THR A 121 9.53 -20.78 11.16
N LYS A 122 8.65 -20.82 12.15
CA LYS A 122 8.89 -21.51 13.42
C LYS A 122 9.15 -23.00 13.23
N ASN A 123 8.34 -23.65 12.39
CA ASN A 123 8.50 -25.07 12.10
C ASN A 123 9.84 -25.37 11.41
N LYS A 124 10.29 -24.49 10.52
CA LYS A 124 11.60 -24.61 9.87
C LYS A 124 12.76 -24.47 10.86
N LEU A 125 12.59 -23.68 11.91
CA LEU A 125 13.63 -23.46 12.92
C LEU A 125 13.74 -24.61 13.94
N VAL A 126 12.69 -25.39 14.09
CA VAL A 126 12.63 -26.51 15.05
C VAL A 126 13.22 -27.80 14.49
N VAL A 127 13.43 -27.86 13.20
CA VAL A 127 14.07 -29.02 12.55
C VAL A 127 15.57 -28.87 12.58
#